data_13bb93aaeb6368c59297a395b22484a0
#
_entry.id   13bb93aaeb6368c59297a395b22484a0
#
_cell.length_a   1.000
_cell.length_b   1.000
_cell.length_c   1.000
_cell.angle_alpha   90.00
_cell.angle_beta   90.00
_cell.angle_gamma   90.00
#
_symmetry.space_group_name_H-M   'P 1'
#
loop_
_entity.id
_entity.type
_entity.pdbx_description
1 polymer ?
#
loop_
_entity_poly.entity_id
_entity_poly.type
_entity_poly.pdbx_seq_one_letter_code
_entity_poly.pdbx_strand_id
1 'polypeptide(L)'
;MSFSYPDTEWDWETIDPSDIHFPRDFAWGTATAAHQVEGNNDNNNWHLWEYSKDENNLSRIHNSDKSGLAADHWNRYSDDIKLMKDLGVDHYRFSVEWSRIEPQLGVYDSTALQHYKELCQELLDNNITPVVTLHHFTHPIWFEKLGAFEKEENSKYFVAFSKIIFEELKGLVPIWSTFNEPSVFVAQGYFNGIFPPGKKDPILAGTVMENMLNAHVQIYHKLKSLPGGDTIKIGIVKNIFQFDPYRRWNLLDWAFSKFLNDVYTNSPLKFLKDGQSSFYLPGMVDNDMSNPKAVRSLDFIGLNYYSRMHVKGHLNSREPFTFANREQDVMTDMGYPVYAEGLYRALKTISILGVPIYVTENGLADDTDEIRPTFIKRYLYALNRALRDRIDVRGYFYWSLMDNFEWAEGYKMKFGLYDVDFETQKRVLREGSMPFIEMVNKQGADKRGYLVDIGDMAPDFTIRYTSGKEERLHDLRGEVVVLQFTASWCSVCRIEMPHLEKDIWEKYKDKGVRLIGVDRDEPLETVLQFQKDVGTTYPLALDPGADIFGLFADKNSGVTRNVVIDRDGKIVFLTRLFEEKEYQDMLASIASLL
;
A
#
# COMPACT_ATOMS: atom_id res chain seq x y z
N MET A 1 -11.70 11.23 38.61
CA MET A 1 -10.92 10.79 37.43
C MET A 1 -11.26 11.75 36.30
N SER A 2 -10.32 12.59 35.88
CA SER A 2 -10.51 13.42 34.69
C SER A 2 -10.37 12.49 33.48
N PHE A 3 -11.46 12.21 32.79
CA PHE A 3 -11.42 11.57 31.47
C PHE A 3 -10.86 12.60 30.48
N SER A 4 -9.53 12.69 30.38
CA SER A 4 -8.93 13.42 29.28
C SER A 4 -9.02 12.54 28.03
N TYR A 5 -9.92 12.90 27.15
CA TYR A 5 -9.90 12.38 25.80
C TYR A 5 -8.60 12.86 25.14
N PRO A 6 -7.77 12.00 24.56
CA PRO A 6 -6.63 12.48 23.79
C PRO A 6 -7.13 13.43 22.72
N ASP A 7 -6.38 14.50 22.45
CA ASP A 7 -6.67 15.41 21.35
C ASP A 7 -6.75 14.60 20.05
N THR A 8 -7.97 14.40 19.58
CA THR A 8 -8.27 13.50 18.46
C THR A 8 -8.40 14.27 17.14
N GLU A 9 -8.22 15.57 17.18
CA GLU A 9 -8.30 16.47 16.02
C GLU A 9 -7.05 17.34 15.97
N TRP A 10 -6.43 17.41 14.82
CA TRP A 10 -5.25 18.24 14.57
C TRP A 10 -5.67 19.56 13.94
N ASP A 11 -4.94 20.61 14.24
CA ASP A 11 -5.11 21.90 13.60
C ASP A 11 -4.40 21.92 12.24
N TRP A 12 -5.13 21.52 11.21
CA TRP A 12 -4.61 21.44 9.85
C TRP A 12 -4.25 22.78 9.22
N GLU A 13 -4.64 23.92 9.82
CA GLU A 13 -4.22 25.24 9.38
C GLU A 13 -2.76 25.53 9.77
N THR A 14 -2.27 24.88 10.83
CA THR A 14 -0.90 25.04 11.34
C THR A 14 0.06 23.95 10.87
N ILE A 15 -0.43 22.91 10.21
CA ILE A 15 0.35 21.76 9.76
C ILE A 15 0.65 21.90 8.27
N ASP A 16 1.94 21.83 7.90
CA ASP A 16 2.35 21.62 6.52
C ASP A 16 2.37 20.11 6.21
N PRO A 17 1.40 19.60 5.45
CA PRO A 17 1.34 18.18 5.14
C PRO A 17 2.34 17.75 4.06
N SER A 18 3.16 18.64 3.52
CA SER A 18 4.20 18.33 2.52
C SER A 18 5.55 17.95 3.13
N ASP A 19 5.78 18.30 4.43
CA ASP A 19 7.00 17.93 5.18
C ASP A 19 6.90 16.49 5.67
N ILE A 20 7.01 15.53 4.73
CA ILE A 20 6.92 14.10 5.02
C ILE A 20 8.06 13.33 4.32
N HIS A 21 8.60 12.36 5.06
CA HIS A 21 9.66 11.47 4.62
C HIS A 21 9.35 10.04 5.03
N PHE A 22 9.58 9.10 4.12
CA PHE A 22 9.38 7.68 4.37
C PHE A 22 10.71 6.92 4.30
N PRO A 23 10.85 5.77 4.96
CA PRO A 23 12.03 4.91 4.82
C PRO A 23 12.25 4.50 3.37
N ARG A 24 13.52 4.31 2.98
CA ARG A 24 13.90 3.93 1.60
C ARG A 24 13.29 2.61 1.13
N ASP A 25 13.13 1.66 2.06
CA ASP A 25 12.55 0.35 1.83
C ASP A 25 11.02 0.32 2.06
N PHE A 26 10.39 1.49 2.13
CA PHE A 26 8.94 1.60 2.32
C PHE A 26 8.19 1.13 1.07
N ALA A 27 7.27 0.17 1.24
CA ALA A 27 6.49 -0.40 0.15
C ALA A 27 5.36 0.56 -0.28
N TRP A 28 5.33 0.93 -1.54
CA TRP A 28 4.25 1.71 -2.13
C TRP A 28 3.42 0.85 -3.05
N GLY A 29 2.13 0.79 -2.81
CA GLY A 29 1.27 -0.09 -3.59
C GLY A 29 -0.14 0.44 -3.82
N THR A 30 -0.86 -0.31 -4.63
CA THR A 30 -2.31 -0.23 -4.77
C THR A 30 -2.94 -1.57 -4.42
N ALA A 31 -4.24 -1.56 -4.10
CA ALA A 31 -4.96 -2.77 -3.73
C ALA A 31 -6.23 -2.94 -4.57
N THR A 32 -6.63 -4.19 -4.79
CA THR A 32 -7.93 -4.60 -5.39
C THR A 32 -8.40 -5.92 -4.78
N ALA A 33 -9.67 -6.28 -5.04
CA ALA A 33 -10.22 -7.59 -4.69
C ALA A 33 -10.79 -8.27 -5.94
N ALA A 34 -10.57 -9.57 -6.06
CA ALA A 34 -10.89 -10.37 -7.25
C ALA A 34 -12.33 -10.18 -7.75
N HIS A 35 -13.32 -10.32 -6.87
CA HIS A 35 -14.72 -10.18 -7.26
C HIS A 35 -15.08 -8.77 -7.74
N GLN A 36 -14.41 -7.76 -7.21
CA GLN A 36 -14.67 -6.35 -7.52
C GLN A 36 -14.08 -5.91 -8.87
N VAL A 37 -13.02 -6.57 -9.35
CA VAL A 37 -12.30 -6.11 -10.57
C VAL A 37 -12.19 -7.14 -11.68
N GLU A 38 -12.12 -8.44 -11.38
CA GLU A 38 -11.80 -9.46 -12.40
C GLU A 38 -12.86 -9.63 -13.49
N GLY A 39 -14.12 -9.61 -13.09
CA GLY A 39 -15.26 -9.91 -13.96
C GLY A 39 -15.59 -11.41 -14.06
N ASN A 40 -16.87 -11.69 -14.31
CA ASN A 40 -17.43 -13.04 -14.51
C ASN A 40 -17.14 -14.04 -13.37
N ASN A 41 -17.11 -13.55 -12.13
CA ASN A 41 -17.00 -14.37 -10.93
C ASN A 41 -18.39 -14.87 -10.48
N ASP A 42 -18.93 -15.85 -11.16
CA ASP A 42 -20.33 -16.31 -11.05
C ASP A 42 -20.55 -17.53 -10.16
N ASN A 43 -19.48 -18.07 -9.53
CA ASN A 43 -19.53 -19.29 -8.72
C ASN A 43 -19.22 -19.06 -7.24
N ASN A 44 -19.50 -17.88 -6.69
CA ASN A 44 -19.23 -17.55 -5.30
C ASN A 44 -20.49 -17.07 -4.54
N ASN A 45 -20.34 -16.89 -3.23
CA ASN A 45 -21.40 -16.43 -2.33
C ASN A 45 -21.91 -15.02 -2.68
N TRP A 46 -21.06 -14.12 -3.19
CA TRP A 46 -21.44 -12.78 -3.60
C TRP A 46 -22.28 -12.78 -4.87
N HIS A 47 -21.94 -13.61 -5.85
CA HIS A 47 -22.80 -13.78 -7.03
C HIS A 47 -24.22 -14.21 -6.63
N LEU A 48 -24.36 -15.19 -5.72
CA LEU A 48 -25.69 -15.56 -5.20
C LEU A 48 -26.38 -14.39 -4.51
N TRP A 49 -25.63 -13.58 -3.77
CA TRP A 49 -26.15 -12.42 -3.05
C TRP A 49 -26.68 -11.34 -3.98
N GLU A 50 -25.96 -11.02 -5.03
CA GLU A 50 -26.34 -10.04 -6.03
C GLU A 50 -27.70 -10.35 -6.69
N TYR A 51 -27.98 -11.62 -6.89
CA TYR A 51 -29.23 -12.09 -7.49
C TYR A 51 -30.33 -12.38 -6.47
N SER A 52 -30.02 -12.26 -5.17
CA SER A 52 -30.98 -12.44 -4.11
C SER A 52 -31.73 -11.14 -3.81
N LYS A 53 -32.83 -11.25 -3.07
CA LYS A 53 -33.64 -10.13 -2.61
C LYS A 53 -33.75 -10.16 -1.08
N ASP A 54 -34.01 -9.00 -0.49
CA ASP A 54 -34.29 -8.87 0.92
C ASP A 54 -35.74 -9.31 1.28
N GLU A 55 -36.11 -9.21 2.55
CA GLU A 55 -37.44 -9.53 3.06
C GLU A 55 -38.57 -8.66 2.46
N ASN A 56 -38.22 -7.51 1.91
CA ASN A 56 -39.14 -6.58 1.25
C ASN A 56 -39.16 -6.75 -0.28
N ASN A 57 -38.55 -7.82 -0.80
CA ASN A 57 -38.38 -8.10 -2.24
C ASN A 57 -37.57 -7.05 -3.01
N LEU A 58 -36.73 -6.29 -2.31
CA LEU A 58 -35.81 -5.31 -2.89
C LEU A 58 -34.44 -5.96 -3.20
N SER A 59 -33.71 -5.42 -4.18
CA SER A 59 -32.34 -5.83 -4.46
C SER A 59 -31.45 -5.55 -3.27
N ARG A 60 -30.52 -6.45 -3.01
CA ARG A 60 -29.51 -6.29 -1.96
C ARG A 60 -28.34 -5.41 -2.39
N ILE A 61 -28.24 -5.11 -3.67
CA ILE A 61 -27.21 -4.25 -4.25
C ILE A 61 -27.86 -2.94 -4.72
N HIS A 62 -27.20 -1.84 -4.44
CA HIS A 62 -27.63 -0.51 -4.88
C HIS A 62 -27.89 -0.51 -6.40
N ASN A 63 -28.95 0.18 -6.84
CA ASN A 63 -29.41 0.21 -8.24
C ASN A 63 -29.68 -1.17 -8.89
N SER A 64 -29.66 -2.25 -8.12
CA SER A 64 -29.70 -3.63 -8.64
C SER A 64 -28.50 -3.99 -9.54
N ASP A 65 -27.37 -3.31 -9.34
CA ASP A 65 -26.14 -3.56 -10.06
C ASP A 65 -25.68 -5.01 -9.89
N LYS A 66 -24.89 -5.48 -10.84
CA LYS A 66 -24.24 -6.80 -10.82
C LYS A 66 -22.76 -6.62 -11.10
N SER A 67 -21.94 -7.42 -10.46
CA SER A 67 -20.49 -7.40 -10.73
C SER A 67 -20.19 -7.67 -12.20
N GLY A 68 -20.85 -8.68 -12.80
CA GLY A 68 -20.75 -8.95 -14.25
C GLY A 68 -19.34 -8.94 -14.77
N LEU A 69 -19.06 -8.06 -15.73
CA LEU A 69 -17.70 -7.88 -16.27
C LEU A 69 -16.78 -7.12 -15.32
N ALA A 70 -17.31 -6.43 -14.34
CA ALA A 70 -16.58 -5.57 -13.42
C ALA A 70 -15.61 -4.63 -14.17
N ALA A 71 -14.35 -4.58 -13.78
CA ALA A 71 -13.30 -3.85 -14.50
C ALA A 71 -12.55 -4.72 -15.53
N ASP A 72 -13.02 -5.93 -15.81
CA ASP A 72 -12.41 -6.87 -16.76
C ASP A 72 -10.89 -7.11 -16.52
N HIS A 73 -10.46 -6.99 -15.27
CA HIS A 73 -9.06 -7.12 -14.88
C HIS A 73 -8.49 -8.50 -15.25
N TRP A 74 -9.32 -9.54 -15.21
CA TRP A 74 -8.92 -10.89 -15.62
C TRP A 74 -8.31 -10.93 -17.02
N ASN A 75 -8.87 -10.18 -17.96
CA ASN A 75 -8.39 -10.12 -19.35
C ASN A 75 -7.41 -8.97 -19.61
N ARG A 76 -7.38 -7.96 -18.71
CA ARG A 76 -6.65 -6.70 -18.91
C ARG A 76 -5.52 -6.47 -17.93
N TYR A 77 -5.16 -7.47 -17.13
CA TYR A 77 -4.13 -7.28 -16.08
C TYR A 77 -2.80 -6.73 -16.62
N SER A 78 -2.39 -7.12 -17.84
CA SER A 78 -1.18 -6.57 -18.47
C SER A 78 -1.28 -5.07 -18.74
N ASP A 79 -2.45 -4.56 -19.11
CA ASP A 79 -2.67 -3.13 -19.28
C ASP A 79 -2.74 -2.42 -17.92
N ASP A 80 -3.40 -3.04 -16.93
CA ASP A 80 -3.49 -2.50 -15.58
C ASP A 80 -2.12 -2.47 -14.86
N ILE A 81 -1.20 -3.40 -15.17
CA ILE A 81 0.20 -3.36 -14.70
C ILE A 81 0.94 -2.12 -15.25
N LYS A 82 0.68 -1.72 -16.51
CA LYS A 82 1.24 -0.48 -17.06
C LYS A 82 0.76 0.74 -16.28
N LEU A 83 -0.51 0.77 -15.89
CA LEU A 83 -1.05 1.85 -15.05
C LEU A 83 -0.34 1.90 -13.67
N MET A 84 -0.04 0.75 -13.07
CA MET A 84 0.73 0.69 -11.83
C MET A 84 2.14 1.24 -12.00
N LYS A 85 2.78 0.98 -13.14
CA LYS A 85 4.09 1.57 -13.48
C LYS A 85 4.00 3.08 -13.64
N ASP A 86 2.96 3.57 -14.29
CA ASP A 86 2.73 5.02 -14.47
C ASP A 86 2.52 5.73 -13.12
N LEU A 87 1.92 5.03 -12.13
CA LEU A 87 1.86 5.50 -10.75
C LEU A 87 3.21 5.46 -10.02
N GLY A 88 4.17 4.68 -10.51
CA GLY A 88 5.48 4.45 -9.88
C GLY A 88 5.45 3.49 -8.69
N VAL A 89 4.35 2.75 -8.45
CA VAL A 89 4.25 1.82 -7.33
C VAL A 89 5.11 0.57 -7.54
N ASP A 90 5.60 -0.01 -6.45
CA ASP A 90 6.48 -1.18 -6.44
C ASP A 90 5.84 -2.43 -5.80
N HIS A 91 4.58 -2.32 -5.37
CA HIS A 91 3.80 -3.42 -4.82
C HIS A 91 2.37 -3.39 -5.35
N TYR A 92 1.79 -4.56 -5.52
CA TYR A 92 0.37 -4.70 -5.84
C TYR A 92 -0.27 -5.76 -4.96
N ARG A 93 -1.29 -5.35 -4.18
CA ARG A 93 -2.08 -6.25 -3.36
C ARG A 93 -3.36 -6.62 -4.08
N PHE A 94 -3.60 -7.91 -4.26
CA PHE A 94 -4.82 -8.45 -4.87
C PHE A 94 -5.26 -9.73 -4.16
N SER A 95 -6.51 -10.09 -4.31
CA SER A 95 -6.98 -11.39 -3.84
C SER A 95 -7.06 -12.39 -4.98
N VAL A 96 -6.90 -13.66 -4.65
CA VAL A 96 -7.18 -14.76 -5.57
C VAL A 96 -8.63 -15.22 -5.39
N GLU A 97 -9.33 -15.50 -6.48
CA GLU A 97 -10.74 -15.95 -6.41
C GLU A 97 -10.79 -17.47 -6.22
N TRP A 98 -11.10 -17.87 -4.97
CA TRP A 98 -11.18 -19.30 -4.61
C TRP A 98 -12.17 -20.06 -5.49
N SER A 99 -13.31 -19.44 -5.83
CA SER A 99 -14.34 -20.08 -6.64
C SER A 99 -13.93 -20.37 -8.09
N ARG A 100 -12.96 -19.63 -8.65
CA ARG A 100 -12.34 -19.92 -9.94
C ARG A 100 -11.35 -21.08 -9.83
N ILE A 101 -10.53 -21.04 -8.78
CA ILE A 101 -9.46 -22.03 -8.59
C ILE A 101 -10.02 -23.41 -8.20
N GLU A 102 -11.05 -23.44 -7.35
CA GLU A 102 -11.71 -24.66 -6.89
C GLU A 102 -13.23 -24.57 -7.12
N PRO A 103 -13.68 -24.66 -8.39
CA PRO A 103 -15.09 -24.50 -8.75
C PRO A 103 -16.00 -25.57 -8.15
N GLN A 104 -15.47 -26.73 -7.83
CA GLN A 104 -16.14 -27.83 -7.10
C GLN A 104 -15.17 -28.39 -6.08
N LEU A 105 -15.69 -28.91 -4.98
CA LEU A 105 -14.89 -29.46 -3.88
C LEU A 105 -13.87 -30.50 -4.39
N GLY A 106 -12.60 -30.22 -4.20
CA GLY A 106 -11.48 -31.06 -4.59
C GLY A 106 -11.15 -31.05 -6.09
N VAL A 107 -11.80 -30.19 -6.89
CA VAL A 107 -11.53 -30.03 -8.32
C VAL A 107 -10.88 -28.67 -8.54
N TYR A 108 -9.61 -28.68 -8.92
CA TYR A 108 -8.82 -27.47 -9.13
C TYR A 108 -8.69 -27.16 -10.63
N ASP A 109 -8.95 -25.90 -11.00
CA ASP A 109 -8.79 -25.42 -12.37
C ASP A 109 -7.34 -24.97 -12.61
N SER A 110 -6.63 -25.78 -13.39
CA SER A 110 -5.23 -25.50 -13.75
C SER A 110 -5.06 -24.23 -14.59
N THR A 111 -6.09 -23.83 -15.34
CA THR A 111 -6.05 -22.60 -16.16
C THR A 111 -6.11 -21.38 -15.25
N ALA A 112 -6.97 -21.40 -14.24
CA ALA A 112 -7.05 -20.33 -13.25
C ALA A 112 -5.75 -20.21 -12.43
N LEU A 113 -5.17 -21.34 -12.01
CA LEU A 113 -3.88 -21.35 -11.33
C LEU A 113 -2.76 -20.77 -12.21
N GLN A 114 -2.71 -21.17 -13.47
CA GLN A 114 -1.71 -20.69 -14.43
C GLN A 114 -1.88 -19.17 -14.66
N HIS A 115 -3.10 -18.67 -14.77
CA HIS A 115 -3.38 -17.24 -14.92
C HIS A 115 -2.83 -16.42 -13.76
N TYR A 116 -3.07 -16.80 -12.50
CA TYR A 116 -2.49 -16.10 -11.35
C TYR A 116 -0.96 -16.18 -11.30
N LYS A 117 -0.39 -17.26 -11.79
CA LYS A 117 1.06 -17.41 -11.92
C LYS A 117 1.64 -16.45 -12.97
N GLU A 118 0.98 -16.32 -14.11
CA GLU A 118 1.34 -15.37 -15.17
C GLU A 118 1.21 -13.92 -14.70
N LEU A 119 0.13 -13.58 -14.00
CA LEU A 119 -0.04 -12.27 -13.36
C LEU A 119 1.12 -11.97 -12.40
N CYS A 120 1.46 -12.90 -11.50
CA CYS A 120 2.57 -12.69 -10.56
C CYS A 120 3.91 -12.54 -11.27
N GLN A 121 4.16 -13.33 -12.32
CA GLN A 121 5.40 -13.24 -13.08
C GLN A 121 5.49 -11.89 -13.82
N GLU A 122 4.42 -11.44 -14.47
CA GLU A 122 4.41 -10.16 -15.18
C GLU A 122 4.57 -8.98 -14.23
N LEU A 123 4.01 -9.04 -13.01
CA LEU A 123 4.26 -8.05 -11.96
C LEU A 123 5.75 -7.97 -11.64
N LEU A 124 6.40 -9.12 -11.38
CA LEU A 124 7.83 -9.19 -11.06
C LEU A 124 8.71 -8.69 -12.22
N ASP A 125 8.38 -9.05 -13.45
CA ASP A 125 9.08 -8.59 -14.66
C ASP A 125 9.00 -7.06 -14.82
N ASN A 126 7.99 -6.43 -14.22
CA ASN A 126 7.81 -4.99 -14.15
C ASN A 126 8.28 -4.36 -12.83
N ASN A 127 9.05 -5.09 -12.00
CA ASN A 127 9.54 -4.69 -10.67
C ASN A 127 8.42 -4.34 -9.67
N ILE A 128 7.26 -4.96 -9.80
CA ILE A 128 6.14 -4.83 -8.85
C ILE A 128 6.03 -6.12 -8.04
N THR A 129 6.14 -6.01 -6.73
CA THR A 129 6.05 -7.14 -5.81
C THR A 129 4.60 -7.55 -5.60
N PRO A 130 4.20 -8.80 -5.90
CA PRO A 130 2.85 -9.27 -5.63
C PRO A 130 2.62 -9.51 -4.14
N VAL A 131 1.47 -9.05 -3.64
CA VAL A 131 0.96 -9.28 -2.28
C VAL A 131 -0.40 -9.96 -2.39
N VAL A 132 -0.47 -11.23 -2.02
CA VAL A 132 -1.67 -12.05 -2.25
C VAL A 132 -2.53 -12.14 -1.00
N THR A 133 -3.84 -11.92 -1.17
CA THR A 133 -4.88 -12.17 -0.16
C THR A 133 -5.65 -13.43 -0.53
N LEU A 134 -5.72 -14.41 0.39
CA LEU A 134 -6.34 -15.72 0.13
C LEU A 134 -7.87 -15.68 0.21
N HIS A 135 -8.45 -14.84 1.07
CA HIS A 135 -9.90 -14.67 1.20
C HIS A 135 -10.25 -13.19 1.36
N HIS A 136 -11.00 -12.67 0.40
CA HIS A 136 -11.49 -11.29 0.41
C HIS A 136 -13.02 -11.28 0.20
N PHE A 137 -13.75 -11.75 1.25
CA PHE A 137 -15.19 -11.85 1.36
C PHE A 137 -15.86 -12.90 0.45
N THR A 138 -15.16 -13.43 -0.55
CA THR A 138 -15.69 -14.40 -1.50
C THR A 138 -15.17 -15.81 -1.26
N HIS A 139 -16.05 -16.78 -1.46
CA HIS A 139 -15.71 -18.20 -1.44
C HIS A 139 -16.69 -19.00 -2.31
N PRO A 140 -16.34 -20.24 -2.73
CA PRO A 140 -17.17 -21.02 -3.64
C PRO A 140 -18.57 -21.33 -3.11
N ILE A 141 -19.55 -21.41 -4.00
CA ILE A 141 -20.93 -21.79 -3.66
C ILE A 141 -21.00 -23.15 -2.94
N TRP A 142 -20.12 -24.08 -3.29
CA TRP A 142 -20.09 -25.37 -2.58
C TRP A 142 -19.67 -25.22 -1.12
N PHE A 143 -18.74 -24.30 -0.81
CA PHE A 143 -18.31 -24.03 0.57
C PHE A 143 -19.40 -23.32 1.36
N GLU A 144 -20.11 -22.35 0.75
CA GLU A 144 -21.28 -21.71 1.34
C GLU A 144 -22.37 -22.75 1.70
N LYS A 145 -22.66 -23.68 0.79
CA LYS A 145 -23.64 -24.76 1.03
C LYS A 145 -23.26 -25.71 2.17
N LEU A 146 -21.97 -25.85 2.49
CA LEU A 146 -21.50 -26.62 3.65
C LEU A 146 -21.66 -25.84 4.98
N GLY A 147 -21.97 -24.55 4.90
CA GLY A 147 -22.08 -23.63 6.04
C GLY A 147 -20.79 -22.83 6.27
N ALA A 148 -19.92 -22.73 5.28
CA ALA A 148 -18.72 -21.89 5.27
C ALA A 148 -17.97 -21.92 6.62
N PHE A 149 -17.61 -20.75 7.17
CA PHE A 149 -16.93 -20.62 8.47
C PHE A 149 -17.88 -20.71 9.68
N GLU A 150 -19.16 -21.03 9.51
CA GLU A 150 -20.08 -21.30 10.62
C GLU A 150 -19.74 -22.58 11.37
N LYS A 151 -19.03 -23.50 10.71
CA LYS A 151 -18.60 -24.79 11.26
C LYS A 151 -17.08 -24.86 11.33
N GLU A 152 -16.56 -25.13 12.51
CA GLU A 152 -15.12 -25.23 12.75
C GLU A 152 -14.43 -26.22 11.79
N GLU A 153 -15.06 -27.39 11.56
CA GLU A 153 -14.52 -28.45 10.71
C GLU A 153 -14.35 -28.05 9.25
N ASN A 154 -15.03 -26.99 8.78
CA ASN A 154 -14.91 -26.49 7.42
C ASN A 154 -13.60 -25.73 7.17
N SER A 155 -12.94 -25.24 8.21
CA SER A 155 -11.62 -24.57 8.10
C SER A 155 -10.60 -25.42 7.34
N LYS A 156 -10.71 -26.76 7.41
CA LYS A 156 -9.84 -27.69 6.67
C LYS A 156 -9.85 -27.47 5.15
N TYR A 157 -10.97 -27.05 4.58
CA TYR A 157 -11.08 -26.82 3.13
C TYR A 157 -10.33 -25.55 2.73
N PHE A 158 -10.44 -24.49 3.54
CA PHE A 158 -9.70 -23.26 3.29
C PHE A 158 -8.18 -23.45 3.51
N VAL A 159 -7.79 -24.26 4.51
CA VAL A 159 -6.37 -24.65 4.71
C VAL A 159 -5.85 -25.46 3.52
N ALA A 160 -6.65 -26.37 2.97
CA ALA A 160 -6.27 -27.16 1.79
C ALA A 160 -6.11 -26.28 0.55
N PHE A 161 -7.07 -25.38 0.27
CA PHE A 161 -6.99 -24.38 -0.79
C PHE A 161 -5.74 -23.50 -0.64
N SER A 162 -5.50 -22.95 0.57
CA SER A 162 -4.34 -22.12 0.85
C SER A 162 -3.01 -22.83 0.57
N LYS A 163 -2.94 -24.12 0.84
CA LYS A 163 -1.77 -24.94 0.50
C LYS A 163 -1.58 -25.05 -1.01
N ILE A 164 -2.64 -25.33 -1.78
CA ILE A 164 -2.56 -25.49 -3.23
C ILE A 164 -2.05 -24.19 -3.88
N ILE A 165 -2.68 -23.05 -3.56
CA ILE A 165 -2.27 -21.77 -4.16
C ILE A 165 -0.85 -21.36 -3.73
N PHE A 166 -0.45 -21.65 -2.50
CA PHE A 166 0.91 -21.44 -2.06
C PHE A 166 1.91 -22.27 -2.85
N GLU A 167 1.66 -23.56 -3.04
CA GLU A 167 2.54 -24.47 -3.80
C GLU A 167 2.74 -24.00 -5.25
N GLU A 168 1.70 -23.43 -5.88
CA GLU A 168 1.77 -22.90 -7.25
C GLU A 168 2.49 -21.55 -7.36
N LEU A 169 2.34 -20.67 -6.37
CA LEU A 169 2.86 -19.32 -6.42
C LEU A 169 4.09 -19.09 -5.54
N LYS A 170 4.54 -20.10 -4.78
CA LYS A 170 5.77 -19.98 -3.97
C LYS A 170 6.97 -19.64 -4.86
N GLY A 171 7.80 -18.71 -4.43
CA GLY A 171 8.91 -18.18 -5.23
C GLY A 171 8.54 -16.96 -6.08
N LEU A 172 7.26 -16.71 -6.31
CA LEU A 172 6.76 -15.48 -6.97
C LEU A 172 6.16 -14.50 -5.95
N VAL A 173 5.49 -14.99 -4.92
CA VAL A 173 4.76 -14.17 -3.94
C VAL A 173 5.47 -14.19 -2.59
N PRO A 174 6.09 -13.07 -2.17
CA PRO A 174 6.79 -13.00 -0.88
C PRO A 174 5.88 -12.64 0.30
N ILE A 175 4.70 -12.04 0.07
CA ILE A 175 3.83 -11.51 1.12
C ILE A 175 2.40 -12.05 0.93
N TRP A 176 1.85 -12.65 2.00
CA TRP A 176 0.56 -13.32 1.97
C TRP A 176 -0.34 -12.82 3.09
N SER A 177 -1.58 -12.51 2.78
CA SER A 177 -2.65 -12.26 3.75
C SER A 177 -3.66 -13.40 3.70
N THR A 178 -3.99 -13.97 4.86
CA THR A 178 -4.95 -15.08 4.92
C THR A 178 -6.37 -14.62 4.69
N PHE A 179 -6.79 -13.61 5.43
CA PHE A 179 -8.11 -13.00 5.34
C PHE A 179 -8.01 -11.50 5.20
N ASN A 180 -8.88 -10.93 4.39
CA ASN A 180 -9.24 -9.53 4.47
C ASN A 180 -10.36 -9.34 5.49
N GLU A 181 -10.14 -8.49 6.48
CA GLU A 181 -11.13 -7.91 7.39
C GLU A 181 -12.15 -8.90 7.99
N PRO A 182 -11.76 -9.92 8.78
CA PRO A 182 -12.73 -10.82 9.41
C PRO A 182 -13.83 -10.09 10.20
N SER A 183 -13.50 -8.94 10.83
CA SER A 183 -14.47 -8.16 11.58
C SER A 183 -15.54 -7.53 10.71
N VAL A 184 -15.22 -7.11 9.48
CA VAL A 184 -16.20 -6.59 8.52
C VAL A 184 -17.05 -7.73 7.99
N PHE A 185 -16.43 -8.84 7.57
CA PHE A 185 -17.15 -10.04 7.10
C PHE A 185 -18.20 -10.50 8.12
N VAL A 186 -17.80 -10.59 9.39
CA VAL A 186 -18.69 -11.01 10.48
C VAL A 186 -19.75 -9.96 10.80
N ALA A 187 -19.36 -8.69 10.93
CA ALA A 187 -20.30 -7.62 11.28
C ALA A 187 -21.37 -7.44 10.19
N GLN A 188 -20.96 -7.44 8.92
CA GLN A 188 -21.88 -7.20 7.82
C GLN A 188 -22.68 -8.45 7.43
N GLY A 189 -22.08 -9.63 7.50
CA GLY A 189 -22.71 -10.89 7.09
C GLY A 189 -23.59 -11.52 8.16
N TYR A 190 -23.21 -11.38 9.46
CA TYR A 190 -23.82 -12.13 10.55
C TYR A 190 -24.44 -11.27 11.65
N PHE A 191 -24.11 -9.97 11.70
CA PHE A 191 -24.73 -9.06 12.67
C PHE A 191 -25.70 -8.10 12.00
N ASN A 192 -25.30 -7.39 10.95
CA ASN A 192 -26.13 -6.44 10.21
C ASN A 192 -26.99 -7.12 9.13
N GLY A 193 -26.50 -8.21 8.54
CA GLY A 193 -27.17 -8.97 7.49
C GLY A 193 -27.24 -8.27 6.14
N ILE A 194 -26.27 -7.38 5.86
CA ILE A 194 -26.20 -6.63 4.58
C ILE A 194 -25.17 -7.22 3.59
N PHE A 195 -24.31 -8.14 4.05
CA PHE A 195 -23.45 -8.96 3.22
C PHE A 195 -23.94 -10.43 3.26
N PRO A 196 -23.51 -11.30 2.30
CA PRO A 196 -23.77 -12.73 2.42
C PRO A 196 -23.16 -13.28 3.75
N PRO A 197 -23.84 -14.22 4.42
CA PRO A 197 -25.11 -14.87 4.07
C PRO A 197 -26.36 -14.12 4.52
N GLY A 198 -26.25 -12.90 5.04
CA GLY A 198 -27.39 -12.05 5.41
C GLY A 198 -28.07 -12.44 6.73
N LYS A 199 -27.35 -13.05 7.64
CA LYS A 199 -27.86 -13.44 8.96
C LYS A 199 -27.81 -12.28 9.95
N LYS A 200 -28.69 -12.36 10.96
CA LYS A 200 -28.71 -11.41 12.08
C LYS A 200 -28.67 -12.21 13.39
N ASP A 201 -27.56 -12.90 13.59
CA ASP A 201 -27.33 -13.81 14.74
C ASP A 201 -25.99 -13.47 15.42
N PRO A 202 -26.01 -12.72 16.54
CA PRO A 202 -24.80 -12.34 17.27
C PRO A 202 -24.01 -13.53 17.84
N ILE A 203 -24.69 -14.64 18.17
CA ILE A 203 -24.01 -15.85 18.70
C ILE A 203 -23.20 -16.48 17.57
N LEU A 204 -23.85 -16.67 16.44
CA LEU A 204 -23.17 -17.21 15.24
C LEU A 204 -22.05 -16.28 14.77
N ALA A 205 -22.21 -14.96 14.86
CA ALA A 205 -21.16 -13.98 14.57
C ALA A 205 -19.89 -14.25 15.39
N GLY A 206 -20.03 -14.52 16.69
CA GLY A 206 -18.90 -14.88 17.55
C GLY A 206 -18.21 -16.18 17.12
N THR A 207 -18.99 -17.21 16.80
CA THR A 207 -18.49 -18.51 16.32
C THR A 207 -17.73 -18.35 14.99
N VAL A 208 -18.27 -17.60 14.03
CA VAL A 208 -17.62 -17.35 12.73
C VAL A 208 -16.31 -16.60 12.93
N MET A 209 -16.26 -15.58 13.79
CA MET A 209 -15.04 -14.86 14.12
C MET A 209 -13.97 -15.80 14.66
N GLU A 210 -14.31 -16.64 15.62
CA GLU A 210 -13.39 -17.61 16.21
C GLU A 210 -12.86 -18.60 15.16
N ASN A 211 -13.74 -19.15 14.33
CA ASN A 211 -13.37 -20.10 13.28
C ASN A 211 -12.44 -19.47 12.24
N MET A 212 -12.69 -18.23 11.82
CA MET A 212 -11.81 -17.51 10.88
C MET A 212 -10.43 -17.23 11.49
N LEU A 213 -10.37 -16.78 12.73
CA LEU A 213 -9.10 -16.52 13.43
C LEU A 213 -8.31 -17.83 13.64
N ASN A 214 -8.99 -18.92 14.00
CA ASN A 214 -8.36 -20.24 14.12
C ASN A 214 -7.91 -20.79 12.75
N ALA A 215 -8.66 -20.57 11.68
CA ALA A 215 -8.25 -20.92 10.32
C ALA A 215 -6.98 -20.15 9.91
N HIS A 216 -6.89 -18.84 10.23
CA HIS A 216 -5.65 -18.08 10.04
C HIS A 216 -4.45 -18.74 10.73
N VAL A 217 -4.59 -19.09 12.01
CA VAL A 217 -3.52 -19.76 12.77
C VAL A 217 -3.11 -21.09 12.13
N GLN A 218 -4.09 -21.88 11.69
CA GLN A 218 -3.82 -23.15 11.01
C GLN A 218 -3.06 -22.94 9.69
N ILE A 219 -3.48 -21.97 8.87
CA ILE A 219 -2.84 -21.65 7.58
C ILE A 219 -1.41 -21.16 7.83
N TYR A 220 -1.20 -20.22 8.76
CA TYR A 220 0.12 -19.73 9.08
C TYR A 220 1.10 -20.88 9.38
N HIS A 221 0.77 -21.72 10.36
CA HIS A 221 1.64 -22.82 10.74
C HIS A 221 1.78 -23.89 9.63
N LYS A 222 0.71 -24.11 8.86
CA LYS A 222 0.75 -25.04 7.73
C LYS A 222 1.71 -24.56 6.64
N LEU A 223 1.56 -23.32 6.17
CA LEU A 223 2.38 -22.79 5.08
C LEU A 223 3.84 -22.62 5.53
N LYS A 224 4.08 -22.15 6.76
CA LYS A 224 5.44 -22.06 7.34
C LYS A 224 6.15 -23.40 7.44
N SER A 225 5.41 -24.51 7.55
CA SER A 225 6.00 -25.86 7.59
C SER A 225 6.32 -26.46 6.22
N LEU A 226 5.93 -25.81 5.13
CA LEU A 226 6.18 -26.28 3.77
C LEU A 226 7.54 -25.75 3.24
N PRO A 227 8.16 -26.44 2.26
CA PRO A 227 9.34 -25.93 1.59
C PRO A 227 9.12 -24.55 0.97
N GLY A 228 9.95 -23.55 1.33
CA GLY A 228 9.79 -22.15 0.95
C GLY A 228 8.88 -21.34 1.87
N GLY A 229 8.26 -21.94 2.89
CA GLY A 229 7.44 -21.24 3.87
C GLY A 229 8.23 -20.34 4.80
N ASP A 230 9.51 -20.58 4.99
CA ASP A 230 10.44 -19.77 5.79
C ASP A 230 10.83 -18.46 5.11
N THR A 231 10.74 -18.38 3.78
CA THR A 231 11.13 -17.20 3.00
C THR A 231 10.00 -16.20 2.78
N ILE A 232 8.74 -16.57 3.04
CA ILE A 232 7.56 -15.72 2.85
C ILE A 232 7.14 -15.04 4.16
N LYS A 233 6.42 -13.92 4.03
CA LYS A 233 5.73 -13.26 5.14
C LYS A 233 4.23 -13.56 5.08
N ILE A 234 3.66 -13.97 6.21
CA ILE A 234 2.23 -14.29 6.33
C ILE A 234 1.61 -13.42 7.40
N GLY A 235 0.50 -12.77 7.09
CA GLY A 235 -0.28 -11.95 8.01
C GLY A 235 -1.78 -12.13 7.82
N ILE A 236 -2.53 -11.34 8.56
CA ILE A 236 -3.98 -11.17 8.43
C ILE A 236 -4.28 -9.67 8.33
N VAL A 237 -5.35 -9.29 7.66
CA VAL A 237 -5.73 -7.89 7.50
C VAL A 237 -6.86 -7.53 8.45
N LYS A 238 -6.63 -6.51 9.27
CA LYS A 238 -7.59 -5.99 10.23
C LYS A 238 -8.07 -4.61 9.82
N ASN A 239 -9.37 -4.47 9.63
CA ASN A 239 -10.01 -3.15 9.52
C ASN A 239 -10.16 -2.53 10.93
N ILE A 240 -9.86 -1.25 11.03
CA ILE A 240 -10.10 -0.46 12.25
C ILE A 240 -10.93 0.76 11.89
N PHE A 241 -12.13 0.86 12.45
CA PHE A 241 -12.86 2.11 12.62
C PHE A 241 -12.64 2.64 14.03
N GLN A 242 -12.62 3.97 14.16
CA GLN A 242 -12.62 4.61 15.49
C GLN A 242 -14.07 4.83 15.89
N PHE A 243 -14.54 4.12 16.91
CA PHE A 243 -15.86 4.37 17.50
C PHE A 243 -15.71 5.42 18.61
N ASP A 244 -16.06 6.67 18.31
CA ASP A 244 -15.92 7.81 19.20
C ASP A 244 -17.29 8.26 19.74
N PRO A 245 -17.41 8.74 20.99
CA PRO A 245 -18.67 9.22 21.52
C PRO A 245 -19.12 10.48 20.78
N TYR A 246 -20.36 10.52 20.31
CA TYR A 246 -20.93 11.69 19.64
C TYR A 246 -20.98 12.90 20.59
N ARG A 247 -21.45 12.67 21.84
CA ARG A 247 -21.49 13.66 22.91
C ARG A 247 -20.44 13.33 23.96
N ARG A 248 -19.35 14.11 24.03
CA ARG A 248 -18.22 13.85 24.94
C ARG A 248 -18.60 13.86 26.44
N TRP A 249 -19.73 14.46 26.80
CA TRP A 249 -20.26 14.52 28.17
C TRP A 249 -21.24 13.38 28.51
N ASN A 250 -21.67 12.59 27.54
CA ASN A 250 -22.71 11.58 27.71
C ASN A 250 -22.10 10.20 27.99
N LEU A 251 -22.40 9.64 29.18
CA LEU A 251 -21.86 8.34 29.60
C LEU A 251 -22.32 7.16 28.74
N LEU A 252 -23.54 7.22 28.14
CA LEU A 252 -24.01 6.15 27.27
C LEU A 252 -23.24 6.14 25.94
N ASP A 253 -22.97 7.32 25.37
CA ASP A 253 -22.16 7.42 24.16
C ASP A 253 -20.75 6.80 24.40
N TRP A 254 -20.16 7.07 25.57
CA TRP A 254 -18.88 6.47 25.97
C TRP A 254 -18.96 4.96 26.16
N ALA A 255 -20.00 4.48 26.83
CA ALA A 255 -20.15 3.06 27.11
C ALA A 255 -20.29 2.25 25.82
N PHE A 256 -21.12 2.72 24.87
CA PHE A 256 -21.31 2.05 23.59
C PHE A 256 -20.11 2.22 22.65
N SER A 257 -19.44 3.37 22.64
CA SER A 257 -18.18 3.55 21.90
C SER A 257 -17.11 2.57 22.39
N LYS A 258 -16.92 2.48 23.71
CA LYS A 258 -15.98 1.52 24.31
C LYS A 258 -16.34 0.08 23.95
N PHE A 259 -17.61 -0.28 24.10
CA PHE A 259 -18.10 -1.61 23.77
C PHE A 259 -17.83 -1.99 22.31
N LEU A 260 -18.15 -1.10 21.36
CA LEU A 260 -17.90 -1.35 19.94
C LEU A 260 -16.39 -1.48 19.62
N ASN A 261 -15.54 -0.61 20.22
CA ASN A 261 -14.10 -0.76 20.08
C ASN A 261 -13.59 -2.08 20.68
N ASP A 262 -14.13 -2.52 21.81
CA ASP A 262 -13.71 -3.77 22.45
C ASP A 262 -14.09 -4.99 21.60
N VAL A 263 -15.32 -5.05 21.10
CA VAL A 263 -15.80 -6.18 20.29
C VAL A 263 -15.18 -6.19 18.90
N TYR A 264 -15.24 -5.07 18.21
CA TYR A 264 -14.84 -5.00 16.81
C TYR A 264 -13.32 -4.99 16.61
N THR A 265 -12.59 -4.27 17.47
CA THR A 265 -11.16 -4.03 17.33
C THR A 265 -10.32 -4.81 18.35
N ASN A 266 -10.59 -4.64 19.63
CA ASN A 266 -9.69 -5.12 20.67
C ASN A 266 -9.74 -6.65 20.86
N SER A 267 -10.90 -7.28 20.73
CA SER A 267 -11.05 -8.73 20.90
C SER A 267 -10.22 -9.53 19.89
N PRO A 268 -10.30 -9.29 18.55
CA PRO A 268 -9.43 -9.99 17.60
C PRO A 268 -7.93 -9.70 17.79
N LEU A 269 -7.56 -8.45 18.13
CA LEU A 269 -6.16 -8.10 18.38
C LEU A 269 -5.62 -8.81 19.63
N LYS A 270 -6.42 -8.91 20.69
CA LYS A 270 -6.05 -9.62 21.89
C LYS A 270 -5.85 -11.12 21.65
N PHE A 271 -6.72 -11.74 20.84
CA PHE A 271 -6.54 -13.14 20.43
C PHE A 271 -5.20 -13.35 19.71
N LEU A 272 -4.87 -12.51 18.74
CA LEU A 272 -3.60 -12.60 18.00
C LEU A 272 -2.37 -12.33 18.89
N LYS A 273 -2.52 -11.45 19.90
CA LYS A 273 -1.43 -11.08 20.80
C LYS A 273 -1.19 -12.10 21.89
N ASP A 274 -2.27 -12.51 22.59
CA ASP A 274 -2.21 -13.26 23.83
C ASP A 274 -2.65 -14.73 23.67
N GLY A 275 -3.19 -15.09 22.52
CA GLY A 275 -3.79 -16.41 22.27
C GLY A 275 -5.12 -16.62 22.98
N GLN A 276 -5.68 -15.57 23.58
CA GLN A 276 -6.92 -15.61 24.34
C GLN A 276 -7.71 -14.32 24.15
N SER A 277 -8.99 -14.44 23.95
CA SER A 277 -9.91 -13.30 23.91
C SER A 277 -11.32 -13.74 24.23
N SER A 278 -12.20 -12.77 24.47
CA SER A 278 -13.63 -13.01 24.65
C SER A 278 -14.41 -12.14 23.66
N PHE A 279 -15.39 -12.75 23.02
CA PHE A 279 -16.42 -12.05 22.28
C PHE A 279 -17.64 -11.94 23.17
N TYR A 280 -17.79 -10.79 23.83
CA TYR A 280 -18.81 -10.57 24.83
C TYR A 280 -19.86 -9.56 24.35
N LEU A 281 -21.11 -10.01 24.28
CA LEU A 281 -22.30 -9.17 24.07
C LEU A 281 -23.23 -9.32 25.27
N PRO A 282 -23.42 -8.28 26.11
CA PRO A 282 -24.18 -8.38 27.35
C PRO A 282 -25.56 -9.00 27.15
N GLY A 283 -25.82 -10.12 27.88
CA GLY A 283 -27.09 -10.85 27.80
C GLY A 283 -27.35 -11.66 26.52
N MET A 284 -26.39 -11.72 25.61
CA MET A 284 -26.51 -12.44 24.32
C MET A 284 -25.40 -13.45 24.07
N VAL A 285 -24.14 -13.04 24.22
CA VAL A 285 -22.97 -13.87 23.86
C VAL A 285 -21.90 -13.73 24.94
N ASP A 286 -21.38 -14.87 25.38
CA ASP A 286 -20.18 -14.99 26.20
C ASP A 286 -19.36 -16.15 25.61
N ASN A 287 -18.48 -15.81 24.63
CA ASN A 287 -17.66 -16.79 23.93
C ASN A 287 -16.18 -16.51 24.20
N ASP A 288 -15.54 -17.40 24.96
CA ASP A 288 -14.11 -17.34 25.24
C ASP A 288 -13.32 -18.08 24.16
N MET A 289 -12.54 -17.34 23.40
CA MET A 289 -11.63 -17.87 22.38
C MET A 289 -10.27 -18.18 23.01
N SER A 290 -9.73 -19.37 22.77
CA SER A 290 -8.40 -19.75 23.26
C SER A 290 -7.63 -20.60 22.24
N ASN A 291 -6.47 -20.09 21.79
CA ASN A 291 -5.54 -20.83 20.95
C ASN A 291 -4.11 -20.32 21.20
N PRO A 292 -3.30 -21.03 22.00
CA PRO A 292 -1.93 -20.62 22.30
C PRO A 292 -1.02 -20.46 21.08
N LYS A 293 -1.34 -21.13 19.95
CA LYS A 293 -0.58 -21.02 18.69
C LYS A 293 -0.80 -19.68 17.99
N ALA A 294 -1.83 -18.91 18.36
CA ALA A 294 -2.10 -17.60 17.78
C ALA A 294 -0.98 -16.58 18.08
N VAL A 295 -0.34 -16.69 19.25
CA VAL A 295 0.72 -15.77 19.72
C VAL A 295 1.91 -15.64 18.74
N ARG A 296 2.12 -16.61 17.87
CA ARG A 296 3.22 -16.62 16.89
C ARG A 296 2.71 -16.96 15.49
N SER A 297 1.55 -16.42 15.13
CA SER A 297 0.93 -16.67 13.83
C SER A 297 0.97 -15.46 12.90
N LEU A 298 1.86 -14.50 13.14
CA LEU A 298 2.02 -13.28 12.33
C LEU A 298 3.49 -13.00 12.04
N ASP A 299 3.83 -12.75 10.78
CA ASP A 299 5.08 -12.08 10.38
C ASP A 299 4.85 -10.57 10.19
N PHE A 300 3.62 -10.16 9.93
CA PHE A 300 3.16 -8.79 9.84
C PHE A 300 1.66 -8.72 10.12
N ILE A 301 1.16 -7.51 10.33
CA ILE A 301 -0.29 -7.23 10.36
C ILE A 301 -0.66 -6.22 9.28
N GLY A 302 -1.71 -6.52 8.50
CA GLY A 302 -2.32 -5.56 7.59
C GLY A 302 -3.32 -4.67 8.32
N LEU A 303 -3.30 -3.37 8.05
CA LEU A 303 -4.26 -2.41 8.54
C LEU A 303 -5.06 -1.82 7.37
N ASN A 304 -6.37 -2.01 7.39
CA ASN A 304 -7.29 -1.22 6.56
C ASN A 304 -7.90 -0.13 7.42
N TYR A 305 -7.81 1.11 6.95
CA TYR A 305 -8.35 2.25 7.68
C TYR A 305 -9.02 3.24 6.73
N TYR A 306 -10.25 3.60 7.03
CA TYR A 306 -11.02 4.55 6.22
C TYR A 306 -11.46 5.77 7.03
N SER A 307 -12.04 5.55 8.23
CA SER A 307 -12.65 6.64 8.97
C SER A 307 -12.95 6.31 10.44
N ARG A 308 -13.73 7.19 11.07
CA ARG A 308 -14.36 7.01 12.38
C ARG A 308 -15.88 6.96 12.26
N MET A 309 -16.53 6.48 13.31
CA MET A 309 -17.98 6.54 13.52
C MET A 309 -18.28 7.16 14.88
N HIS A 310 -19.13 8.17 14.92
CA HIS A 310 -19.61 8.74 16.17
C HIS A 310 -20.82 7.95 16.67
N VAL A 311 -20.73 7.48 17.90
CA VAL A 311 -21.72 6.63 18.56
C VAL A 311 -22.62 7.48 19.47
N LYS A 312 -23.92 7.43 19.24
CA LYS A 312 -24.94 8.09 20.03
C LYS A 312 -25.74 7.04 20.78
N GLY A 313 -25.52 6.95 22.09
CA GLY A 313 -26.19 5.99 22.96
C GLY A 313 -27.61 6.40 23.32
N HIS A 314 -28.51 5.42 23.41
CA HIS A 314 -29.91 5.59 23.76
C HIS A 314 -30.31 4.65 24.90
N LEU A 315 -31.34 5.02 25.68
CA LEU A 315 -31.95 4.15 26.68
C LEU A 315 -32.97 3.16 26.08
N ASN A 316 -33.10 3.16 24.75
CA ASN A 316 -34.00 2.26 24.05
C ASN A 316 -33.34 0.88 23.87
N SER A 317 -33.91 -0.16 24.45
CA SER A 317 -33.36 -1.53 24.38
C SER A 317 -33.44 -2.16 22.98
N ARG A 318 -34.29 -1.65 22.09
CA ARG A 318 -34.39 -2.15 20.69
C ARG A 318 -33.34 -1.52 19.78
N GLU A 319 -32.94 -0.29 20.08
CA GLU A 319 -31.93 0.45 19.35
C GLU A 319 -31.04 1.18 20.37
N PRO A 320 -30.10 0.45 21.00
CA PRO A 320 -29.34 0.98 22.13
C PRO A 320 -28.32 2.06 21.72
N PHE A 321 -27.94 2.11 20.45
CA PHE A 321 -27.08 3.15 19.88
C PHE A 321 -27.39 3.37 18.39
N THR A 322 -27.01 4.54 17.88
CA THR A 322 -27.00 4.89 16.45
C THR A 322 -25.68 5.54 16.10
N PHE A 323 -25.33 5.51 14.83
CA PHE A 323 -24.21 6.29 14.30
C PHE A 323 -24.72 7.68 13.88
N ALA A 324 -23.85 8.69 14.04
CA ALA A 324 -24.19 10.07 13.70
C ALA A 324 -22.94 10.78 13.13
N ASN A 325 -23.13 11.74 12.25
CA ASN A 325 -22.08 12.61 11.74
C ASN A 325 -22.22 14.00 12.37
N ARG A 326 -21.13 14.74 12.47
CA ARG A 326 -21.11 16.12 12.94
C ARG A 326 -21.24 17.07 11.74
N GLU A 327 -21.85 18.22 11.93
CA GLU A 327 -22.05 19.22 10.86
C GLU A 327 -20.73 19.71 10.23
N GLN A 328 -19.64 19.75 11.03
CA GLN A 328 -18.33 20.16 10.57
C GLN A 328 -17.52 19.07 9.86
N ASP A 329 -17.99 17.84 9.84
CA ASP A 329 -17.27 16.74 9.21
C ASP A 329 -17.31 16.89 7.68
N VAL A 330 -16.15 16.77 7.03
CA VAL A 330 -16.05 16.62 5.57
C VAL A 330 -16.40 15.18 5.23
N MET A 331 -17.49 14.98 4.48
CA MET A 331 -18.04 13.66 4.22
C MET A 331 -17.58 13.10 2.88
N THR A 332 -17.23 11.83 2.83
CA THR A 332 -17.02 11.07 1.59
C THR A 332 -18.36 10.58 1.02
N ASP A 333 -18.39 10.12 -0.23
CA ASP A 333 -19.60 9.56 -0.85
C ASP A 333 -20.10 8.28 -0.14
N MET A 334 -19.21 7.56 0.57
CA MET A 334 -19.58 6.44 1.46
C MET A 334 -20.31 6.88 2.73
N GLY A 335 -20.46 8.19 2.97
CA GLY A 335 -21.04 8.72 4.20
C GLY A 335 -20.13 8.61 5.43
N TYR A 336 -18.83 8.46 5.24
CA TYR A 336 -17.82 8.50 6.30
C TYR A 336 -17.16 9.87 6.38
N PRO A 337 -16.87 10.42 7.58
CA PRO A 337 -16.09 11.64 7.69
C PRO A 337 -14.62 11.40 7.32
N VAL A 338 -13.99 12.36 6.66
CA VAL A 338 -12.54 12.39 6.48
C VAL A 338 -11.87 12.60 7.85
N TYR A 339 -11.06 11.64 8.29
CA TYR A 339 -10.44 11.68 9.61
C TYR A 339 -9.04 11.06 9.58
N ALA A 340 -8.05 11.82 9.16
CA ALA A 340 -6.67 11.36 8.98
C ALA A 340 -5.97 11.01 10.30
N GLU A 341 -6.28 11.73 11.39
CA GLU A 341 -5.78 11.47 12.74
C GLU A 341 -6.13 10.06 13.22
N GLY A 342 -7.24 9.53 12.72
CA GLY A 342 -7.67 8.17 13.01
C GLY A 342 -6.74 7.11 12.43
N LEU A 343 -6.08 7.36 11.29
CA LEU A 343 -5.05 6.45 10.78
C LEU A 343 -3.88 6.36 11.76
N TYR A 344 -3.39 7.49 12.28
CA TYR A 344 -2.35 7.49 13.32
C TYR A 344 -2.80 6.73 14.58
N ARG A 345 -4.05 6.96 15.04
CA ARG A 345 -4.64 6.25 16.19
C ARG A 345 -4.73 4.74 15.93
N ALA A 346 -5.17 4.33 14.74
CA ALA A 346 -5.27 2.94 14.34
C ALA A 346 -3.91 2.25 14.30
N LEU A 347 -2.89 2.90 13.73
CA LEU A 347 -1.52 2.42 13.72
C LEU A 347 -0.97 2.22 15.14
N LYS A 348 -1.22 3.18 16.03
CA LYS A 348 -0.85 3.06 17.44
C LYS A 348 -1.61 1.93 18.15
N THR A 349 -2.88 1.73 17.83
CA THR A 349 -3.68 0.64 18.40
C THR A 349 -3.14 -0.73 17.97
N ILE A 350 -2.86 -0.93 16.68
CA ILE A 350 -2.44 -2.23 16.14
C ILE A 350 -0.98 -2.56 16.45
N SER A 351 -0.14 -1.55 16.73
CA SER A 351 1.30 -1.72 17.06
C SER A 351 1.54 -2.54 18.33
N ILE A 352 0.51 -2.74 19.17
CA ILE A 352 0.58 -3.61 20.36
C ILE A 352 0.93 -5.07 20.03
N LEU A 353 0.74 -5.50 18.76
CA LEU A 353 1.09 -6.84 18.31
C LEU A 353 2.62 -7.04 18.19
N GLY A 354 3.41 -5.97 18.12
CA GLY A 354 4.87 -6.02 18.06
C GLY A 354 5.44 -6.63 16.77
N VAL A 355 4.67 -6.64 15.69
CA VAL A 355 5.08 -7.08 14.34
C VAL A 355 5.01 -5.90 13.37
N PRO A 356 5.74 -5.95 12.22
CA PRO A 356 5.63 -4.95 11.17
C PRO A 356 4.19 -4.73 10.72
N ILE A 357 3.85 -3.48 10.39
CA ILE A 357 2.52 -3.08 9.91
C ILE A 357 2.61 -2.69 8.44
N TYR A 358 1.67 -3.16 7.63
CA TYR A 358 1.40 -2.60 6.30
C TYR A 358 0.00 -1.96 6.34
N VAL A 359 -0.13 -0.71 5.92
CA VAL A 359 -1.45 -0.13 5.61
C VAL A 359 -1.89 -0.75 4.30
N THR A 360 -2.71 -1.79 4.39
CA THR A 360 -3.10 -2.65 3.25
C THR A 360 -4.26 -2.08 2.45
N GLU A 361 -5.03 -1.16 3.04
CA GLU A 361 -6.02 -0.35 2.35
C GLU A 361 -6.22 0.98 3.07
N ASN A 362 -6.20 2.06 2.29
CA ASN A 362 -6.64 3.39 2.69
C ASN A 362 -7.03 4.18 1.44
N GLY A 363 -8.19 4.79 1.43
CA GLY A 363 -8.73 5.53 0.30
C GLY A 363 -10.08 6.15 0.62
N LEU A 364 -10.69 6.80 -0.35
CA LEU A 364 -12.02 7.40 -0.19
C LEU A 364 -12.84 7.25 -1.48
N ALA A 365 -14.17 7.16 -1.32
CA ALA A 365 -15.10 7.37 -2.43
C ALA A 365 -15.34 8.88 -2.61
N ASP A 366 -15.00 9.39 -3.79
CA ASP A 366 -15.12 10.81 -4.16
C ASP A 366 -15.27 10.89 -5.68
N ASP A 367 -16.51 10.96 -6.16
CA ASP A 367 -16.84 11.01 -7.58
C ASP A 367 -16.43 12.34 -8.21
N THR A 368 -16.53 13.43 -7.44
CA THR A 368 -16.15 14.79 -7.89
C THR A 368 -14.65 15.06 -7.91
N ASP A 369 -13.88 14.24 -7.24
CA ASP A 369 -12.42 14.36 -7.08
C ASP A 369 -11.96 15.65 -6.33
N GLU A 370 -12.88 16.29 -5.60
CA GLU A 370 -12.60 17.55 -4.89
C GLU A 370 -11.87 17.32 -3.55
N ILE A 371 -12.15 16.19 -2.90
CA ILE A 371 -11.64 15.88 -1.55
C ILE A 371 -10.33 15.07 -1.63
N ARG A 372 -10.18 14.24 -2.67
CA ARG A 372 -9.08 13.27 -2.83
C ARG A 372 -7.69 13.87 -2.64
N PRO A 373 -7.31 15.04 -3.20
CA PRO A 373 -5.98 15.61 -3.02
C PRO A 373 -5.66 15.91 -1.57
N THR A 374 -6.62 16.51 -0.86
CA THR A 374 -6.47 16.84 0.57
C THR A 374 -6.46 15.59 1.44
N PHE A 375 -7.31 14.61 1.13
CA PHE A 375 -7.33 13.32 1.79
C PHE A 375 -5.94 12.67 1.73
N ILE A 376 -5.39 12.48 0.53
CA ILE A 376 -4.09 11.83 0.34
C ILE A 376 -3.01 12.53 1.16
N LYS A 377 -2.87 13.84 1.06
CA LYS A 377 -1.87 14.61 1.80
C LYS A 377 -1.99 14.44 3.32
N ARG A 378 -3.20 14.54 3.87
CA ARG A 378 -3.43 14.44 5.31
C ARG A 378 -3.19 13.03 5.85
N TYR A 379 -3.59 11.99 5.09
CA TYR A 379 -3.41 10.61 5.53
C TYR A 379 -1.94 10.18 5.42
N LEU A 380 -1.22 10.60 4.39
CA LEU A 380 0.23 10.38 4.31
C LEU A 380 0.99 11.12 5.41
N TYR A 381 0.56 12.33 5.78
CA TYR A 381 1.12 13.02 6.95
C TYR A 381 0.87 12.24 8.25
N ALA A 382 -0.34 11.72 8.47
CA ALA A 382 -0.67 10.91 9.64
C ALA A 382 0.18 9.64 9.73
N LEU A 383 0.41 9.01 8.58
CA LEU A 383 1.30 7.85 8.44
C LEU A 383 2.75 8.21 8.78
N ASN A 384 3.27 9.31 8.22
CA ASN A 384 4.62 9.80 8.51
C ASN A 384 4.81 10.13 9.99
N ARG A 385 3.79 10.72 10.65
CA ARG A 385 3.82 10.96 12.09
C ARG A 385 3.95 9.68 12.89
N ALA A 386 3.26 8.60 12.49
CA ALA A 386 3.40 7.30 13.13
C ALA A 386 4.84 6.75 13.00
N LEU A 387 5.46 6.91 11.83
CA LEU A 387 6.87 6.54 11.62
C LEU A 387 7.82 7.37 12.50
N ARG A 388 7.61 8.68 12.61
CA ARG A 388 8.38 9.56 13.52
C ARG A 388 8.26 9.12 14.99
N ASP A 389 7.11 8.59 15.38
CA ASP A 389 6.87 7.99 16.71
C ASP A 389 7.37 6.54 16.82
N ARG A 390 8.17 6.06 15.85
CA ARG A 390 8.81 4.75 15.81
C ARG A 390 7.83 3.57 15.75
N ILE A 391 6.64 3.76 15.20
CA ILE A 391 5.75 2.66 14.86
C ILE A 391 6.30 2.01 13.59
N ASP A 392 6.50 0.68 13.61
CA ASP A 392 7.12 -0.08 12.51
C ASP A 392 6.13 -0.27 11.35
N VAL A 393 5.92 0.79 10.57
CA VAL A 393 5.09 0.75 9.36
C VAL A 393 6.02 0.55 8.15
N ARG A 394 5.74 -0.48 7.35
CA ARG A 394 6.60 -0.92 6.24
C ARG A 394 6.05 -0.64 4.86
N GLY A 395 4.79 -0.22 4.74
CA GLY A 395 4.19 0.07 3.44
C GLY A 395 2.79 0.64 3.53
N TYR A 396 2.36 1.19 2.40
CA TYR A 396 1.05 1.80 2.20
C TYR A 396 0.50 1.40 0.84
N PHE A 397 -0.74 0.88 0.83
CA PHE A 397 -1.49 0.47 -0.35
C PHE A 397 -2.75 1.31 -0.46
N TYR A 398 -2.87 2.08 -1.55
CA TYR A 398 -4.06 2.87 -1.80
C TYR A 398 -5.22 1.96 -2.23
N TRP A 399 -6.39 2.16 -1.63
CA TRP A 399 -7.62 1.54 -2.07
C TRP A 399 -8.43 2.54 -2.89
N SER A 400 -8.54 2.36 -4.19
CA SER A 400 -8.19 1.22 -5.04
C SER A 400 -7.40 1.70 -6.25
N LEU A 401 -6.72 0.78 -6.95
CA LEU A 401 -6.05 1.10 -8.21
C LEU A 401 -7.00 1.79 -9.18
N MET A 402 -8.21 1.25 -9.33
CA MET A 402 -9.24 1.71 -10.24
C MET A 402 -10.62 1.59 -9.62
N ASP A 403 -11.60 2.34 -10.15
CA ASP A 403 -13.00 2.16 -9.79
C ASP A 403 -13.46 0.72 -10.07
N ASN A 404 -14.32 0.22 -9.22
CA ASN A 404 -14.70 -1.18 -9.25
C ASN A 404 -16.13 -1.39 -8.70
N PHE A 405 -16.57 -2.63 -8.60
CA PHE A 405 -17.84 -3.02 -8.00
C PHE A 405 -17.72 -2.98 -6.47
N GLU A 406 -18.26 -1.92 -5.83
CA GLU A 406 -18.14 -1.70 -4.38
C GLU A 406 -19.22 -2.45 -3.59
N TRP A 407 -19.17 -3.76 -3.62
CA TRP A 407 -19.99 -4.68 -2.83
C TRP A 407 -21.51 -4.33 -2.88
N ALA A 408 -22.14 -4.06 -1.74
CA ALA A 408 -23.55 -3.70 -1.68
C ALA A 408 -23.88 -2.34 -2.33
N GLU A 409 -22.90 -1.47 -2.51
CA GLU A 409 -23.04 -0.15 -3.15
C GLU A 409 -22.98 -0.20 -4.68
N GLY A 410 -22.68 -1.35 -5.28
CA GLY A 410 -22.57 -1.50 -6.73
C GLY A 410 -21.47 -0.62 -7.33
N TYR A 411 -21.76 0.05 -8.43
CA TYR A 411 -20.79 0.90 -9.13
C TYR A 411 -20.83 2.39 -8.73
N LYS A 412 -21.60 2.72 -7.70
CA LYS A 412 -21.81 4.10 -7.26
C LYS A 412 -20.56 4.71 -6.63
N MET A 413 -19.77 3.94 -5.87
CA MET A 413 -18.66 4.44 -5.07
C MET A 413 -17.37 4.47 -5.88
N LYS A 414 -16.76 5.65 -6.00
CA LYS A 414 -15.58 5.91 -6.82
C LYS A 414 -14.32 6.03 -5.97
N PHE A 415 -13.69 4.87 -5.70
CA PHE A 415 -12.46 4.79 -4.91
C PHE A 415 -11.18 4.86 -5.74
N GLY A 416 -11.27 4.62 -7.05
CA GLY A 416 -10.11 4.44 -7.93
C GLY A 416 -9.17 5.64 -7.99
N LEU A 417 -7.86 5.39 -8.07
CA LEU A 417 -6.91 6.36 -8.60
C LEU A 417 -7.17 6.59 -10.10
N TYR A 418 -7.64 5.55 -10.77
CA TYR A 418 -8.15 5.61 -12.15
C TYR A 418 -9.68 5.50 -12.15
N ASP A 419 -10.32 6.40 -12.86
CA ASP A 419 -11.73 6.27 -13.25
C ASP A 419 -11.88 5.15 -14.28
N VAL A 420 -12.98 4.38 -14.21
CA VAL A 420 -13.29 3.31 -15.15
C VAL A 420 -14.64 3.58 -15.82
N ASP A 421 -14.62 3.72 -17.12
CA ASP A 421 -15.83 3.61 -17.94
C ASP A 421 -16.17 2.12 -18.11
N PHE A 422 -17.17 1.64 -17.37
CA PHE A 422 -17.54 0.21 -17.36
C PHE A 422 -18.18 -0.29 -18.66
N GLU A 423 -18.58 0.59 -19.59
CA GLU A 423 -19.07 0.19 -20.92
C GLU A 423 -17.90 -0.07 -21.88
N THR A 424 -16.92 0.82 -21.90
CA THR A 424 -15.76 0.75 -22.80
C THR A 424 -14.54 0.12 -22.17
N GLN A 425 -14.53 -0.03 -20.86
CA GLN A 425 -13.41 -0.51 -20.06
C GLN A 425 -12.18 0.41 -20.12
N LYS A 426 -12.36 1.68 -20.46
CA LYS A 426 -11.27 2.67 -20.49
C LYS A 426 -10.95 3.12 -19.06
N ARG A 427 -9.65 3.20 -18.75
CA ARG A 427 -9.14 3.75 -17.50
C ARG A 427 -8.57 5.14 -17.76
N VAL A 428 -8.92 6.11 -16.90
CA VAL A 428 -8.44 7.48 -16.97
C VAL A 428 -7.93 7.89 -15.59
N LEU A 429 -6.68 8.34 -15.50
CA LEU A 429 -6.12 8.82 -14.24
C LEU A 429 -6.92 10.02 -13.73
N ARG A 430 -7.34 9.97 -12.46
CA ARG A 430 -7.99 11.09 -11.78
C ARG A 430 -6.96 12.17 -11.44
N GLU A 431 -7.30 13.43 -11.67
CA GLU A 431 -6.42 14.56 -11.36
C GLU A 431 -6.12 14.63 -9.85
N GLY A 432 -7.10 14.33 -9.01
CA GLY A 432 -6.95 14.28 -7.56
C GLY A 432 -6.01 13.18 -7.05
N SER A 433 -5.56 12.26 -7.90
CA SER A 433 -4.58 11.23 -7.57
C SER A 433 -3.13 11.73 -7.60
N MET A 434 -2.88 12.93 -8.15
CA MET A 434 -1.52 13.47 -8.32
C MET A 434 -0.70 13.53 -7.04
N PRO A 435 -1.23 13.91 -5.86
CA PRO A 435 -0.43 13.92 -4.63
C PRO A 435 0.11 12.54 -4.22
N PHE A 436 -0.58 11.44 -4.58
CA PHE A 436 -0.07 10.09 -4.36
C PHE A 436 1.11 9.80 -5.28
N ILE A 437 0.97 10.12 -6.57
CA ILE A 437 2.01 9.91 -7.58
C ILE A 437 3.27 10.72 -7.25
N GLU A 438 3.10 12.00 -6.88
CA GLU A 438 4.20 12.87 -6.47
C GLU A 438 4.98 12.29 -5.28
N MET A 439 4.26 11.73 -4.30
CA MET A 439 4.88 11.11 -3.13
C MET A 439 5.63 9.83 -3.50
N VAL A 440 5.01 8.95 -4.29
CA VAL A 440 5.63 7.70 -4.76
C VAL A 440 6.87 7.99 -5.59
N ASN A 441 6.80 8.97 -6.50
CA ASN A 441 7.93 9.35 -7.35
C ASN A 441 9.08 10.00 -6.55
N LYS A 442 8.76 10.84 -5.55
CA LYS A 442 9.76 11.39 -4.62
C LYS A 442 10.54 10.25 -3.94
N GLN A 443 9.85 9.19 -3.53
CA GLN A 443 10.45 8.00 -2.93
C GLN A 443 11.14 7.08 -3.95
N GLY A 444 10.63 7.00 -5.18
CA GLY A 444 11.23 6.20 -6.26
C GLY A 444 12.63 6.66 -6.61
N ALA A 445 12.92 7.96 -6.52
CA ALA A 445 14.28 8.49 -6.63
C ALA A 445 15.22 7.89 -5.57
N ASP A 446 14.74 7.69 -4.35
CA ASP A 446 15.51 7.14 -3.23
C ASP A 446 15.81 5.63 -3.38
N LYS A 447 14.90 4.86 -3.99
CA LYS A 447 15.06 3.40 -4.20
C LYS A 447 16.08 3.04 -5.28
N ARG A 448 16.56 4.00 -6.06
CA ARG A 448 17.54 3.77 -7.14
C ARG A 448 18.95 3.46 -6.65
N GLY A 449 19.12 3.16 -5.35
CA GLY A 449 20.40 2.82 -4.73
C GLY A 449 21.23 4.04 -4.35
N TYR A 450 20.61 5.22 -4.20
CA TYR A 450 21.22 6.38 -3.58
C TYR A 450 21.33 6.22 -2.05
N LEU A 451 22.37 6.82 -1.46
CA LEU A 451 22.57 6.95 -0.01
C LEU A 451 22.33 8.38 0.48
N VAL A 452 21.92 9.27 -0.41
CA VAL A 452 21.62 10.68 -0.19
C VAL A 452 20.24 11.00 -0.76
N ASP A 453 19.62 12.06 -0.25
CA ASP A 453 18.28 12.51 -0.64
C ASP A 453 18.28 13.94 -1.20
N ILE A 454 17.26 14.30 -1.99
CA ILE A 454 17.02 15.69 -2.36
C ILE A 454 16.73 16.50 -1.08
N GLY A 455 17.45 17.61 -0.91
CA GLY A 455 17.42 18.43 0.29
C GLY A 455 18.56 18.21 1.26
N ASP A 456 19.29 17.07 1.14
CA ASP A 456 20.48 16.81 1.93
C ASP A 456 21.62 17.75 1.55
N MET A 457 22.48 18.04 2.50
CA MET A 457 23.80 18.61 2.21
C MET A 457 24.65 17.55 1.52
N ALA A 458 25.19 17.85 0.34
CA ALA A 458 26.07 16.94 -0.35
C ALA A 458 27.28 16.56 0.54
N PRO A 459 27.61 15.26 0.65
CA PRO A 459 28.81 14.81 1.33
C PRO A 459 30.06 15.49 0.78
N ASP A 460 30.94 15.97 1.64
CA ASP A 460 32.16 16.64 1.22
C ASP A 460 33.30 15.64 0.98
N PHE A 461 34.00 15.80 -0.15
CA PHE A 461 35.13 14.96 -0.53
C PHE A 461 36.14 15.71 -1.38
N THR A 462 37.34 15.13 -1.57
CA THR A 462 38.36 15.67 -2.45
C THR A 462 38.17 15.19 -3.88
N ILE A 463 37.99 16.11 -4.80
CA ILE A 463 37.90 15.85 -6.25
C ILE A 463 39.31 15.77 -6.80
N ARG A 464 39.72 14.61 -7.31
CA ARG A 464 41.04 14.39 -7.96
C ARG A 464 40.86 14.33 -9.46
N TYR A 465 41.09 15.44 -10.11
CA TYR A 465 40.93 15.53 -11.58
C TYR A 465 42.00 14.73 -12.34
N THR A 466 41.62 14.24 -13.51
CA THR A 466 42.56 13.59 -14.46
C THR A 466 43.72 14.49 -14.86
N SER A 467 43.61 15.80 -14.73
CA SER A 467 44.67 16.80 -14.94
C SER A 467 45.71 16.86 -13.81
N GLY A 468 45.49 16.19 -12.70
CA GLY A 468 46.32 16.26 -11.48
C GLY A 468 45.93 17.39 -10.53
N LYS A 469 44.93 18.25 -10.87
CA LYS A 469 44.39 19.24 -9.94
C LYS A 469 43.56 18.53 -8.87
N GLU A 470 43.65 19.05 -7.64
CA GLU A 470 42.75 18.63 -6.55
C GLU A 470 42.01 19.85 -5.99
N GLU A 471 40.74 19.68 -5.60
CA GLU A 471 39.92 20.66 -4.85
C GLU A 471 38.85 19.92 -4.03
N ARG A 472 38.26 20.60 -3.05
CA ARG A 472 37.17 20.00 -2.29
C ARG A 472 35.83 20.40 -2.86
N LEU A 473 34.83 19.50 -2.79
CA LEU A 473 33.47 19.83 -3.20
C LEU A 473 32.93 21.07 -2.45
N HIS A 474 33.25 21.19 -1.16
CA HIS A 474 32.89 22.36 -0.33
C HIS A 474 33.39 23.69 -0.92
N ASP A 475 34.55 23.71 -1.56
CA ASP A 475 35.14 24.95 -2.11
C ASP A 475 34.40 25.45 -3.36
N LEU A 476 33.50 24.64 -3.92
CA LEU A 476 32.67 25.00 -5.08
C LEU A 476 31.34 25.68 -4.68
N ARG A 477 31.15 26.01 -3.40
CA ARG A 477 29.99 26.75 -2.96
C ARG A 477 29.88 28.11 -3.66
N GLY A 478 28.64 28.49 -4.04
CA GLY A 478 28.34 29.63 -4.90
C GLY A 478 28.20 29.26 -6.39
N GLU A 479 28.64 28.06 -6.79
CA GLU A 479 28.39 27.49 -8.11
C GLU A 479 27.32 26.38 -8.05
N VAL A 480 26.62 26.14 -9.13
CA VAL A 480 25.78 24.94 -9.30
C VAL A 480 26.69 23.79 -9.73
N VAL A 481 26.72 22.70 -8.99
CA VAL A 481 27.58 21.56 -9.29
C VAL A 481 26.74 20.39 -9.80
N VAL A 482 27.13 19.81 -10.92
CA VAL A 482 26.56 18.56 -11.47
C VAL A 482 27.64 17.50 -11.41
N LEU A 483 27.47 16.51 -10.54
CA LEU A 483 28.32 15.33 -10.48
C LEU A 483 27.71 14.24 -11.34
N GLN A 484 28.42 13.80 -12.37
CA GLN A 484 28.06 12.61 -13.15
C GLN A 484 28.94 11.44 -12.70
N PHE A 485 28.34 10.39 -12.16
CA PHE A 485 29.05 9.13 -11.92
C PHE A 485 29.08 8.27 -13.18
N THR A 486 30.26 7.90 -13.63
CA THR A 486 30.50 7.24 -14.91
C THR A 486 31.55 6.12 -14.81
N ALA A 487 31.72 5.34 -15.89
CA ALA A 487 32.77 4.36 -16.07
C ALA A 487 32.90 3.96 -17.56
N SER A 488 34.08 3.55 -18.01
CA SER A 488 34.36 3.18 -19.40
C SER A 488 33.54 1.98 -19.90
N TRP A 489 33.22 1.04 -19.00
CA TRP A 489 32.44 -0.17 -19.27
C TRP A 489 30.90 0.08 -19.30
N CYS A 490 30.47 1.29 -18.95
CA CYS A 490 29.06 1.64 -18.88
C CYS A 490 28.50 2.10 -20.22
N SER A 491 27.68 1.30 -20.86
CA SER A 491 27.08 1.62 -22.16
C SER A 491 26.14 2.84 -22.11
N VAL A 492 25.38 2.98 -21.00
CA VAL A 492 24.46 4.12 -20.81
C VAL A 492 25.22 5.42 -20.64
N CYS A 493 26.36 5.40 -19.93
CA CYS A 493 27.23 6.57 -19.77
C CYS A 493 27.73 7.08 -21.13
N ARG A 494 28.09 6.17 -22.04
CA ARG A 494 28.52 6.53 -23.41
C ARG A 494 27.44 7.22 -24.23
N ILE A 495 26.18 6.95 -23.93
CA ILE A 495 25.02 7.63 -24.56
C ILE A 495 24.78 8.99 -23.90
N GLU A 496 24.81 9.07 -22.59
CA GLU A 496 24.48 10.27 -21.83
C GLU A 496 25.54 11.38 -21.93
N MET A 497 26.83 11.01 -21.86
CA MET A 497 27.93 11.97 -21.80
C MET A 497 27.97 13.00 -22.93
N PRO A 498 27.72 12.68 -24.22
CA PRO A 498 27.61 13.67 -25.29
C PRO A 498 26.45 14.66 -25.10
N HIS A 499 25.34 14.22 -24.47
CA HIS A 499 24.22 15.13 -24.16
C HIS A 499 24.61 16.09 -23.03
N LEU A 500 25.27 15.61 -21.96
CA LEU A 500 25.77 16.45 -20.88
C LEU A 500 26.80 17.48 -21.36
N GLU A 501 27.71 17.09 -22.29
CA GLU A 501 28.64 18.01 -22.93
C GLU A 501 27.90 19.16 -23.59
N LYS A 502 26.93 18.86 -24.46
CA LYS A 502 26.22 19.84 -25.30
C LYS A 502 25.23 20.69 -24.46
N ASP A 503 24.43 20.04 -23.62
CA ASP A 503 23.26 20.67 -22.99
C ASP A 503 23.58 21.32 -21.66
N ILE A 504 24.68 20.92 -20.99
CA ILE A 504 25.12 21.47 -19.69
C ILE A 504 26.45 22.17 -19.83
N TRP A 505 27.52 21.44 -20.27
CA TRP A 505 28.87 21.98 -20.24
C TRP A 505 29.06 23.14 -21.19
N GLU A 506 28.82 22.95 -22.48
CA GLU A 506 28.98 24.01 -23.49
C GLU A 506 28.08 25.22 -23.20
N LYS A 507 26.88 24.99 -22.65
CA LYS A 507 25.86 26.01 -22.45
C LYS A 507 26.04 26.86 -21.20
N TYR A 508 26.59 26.25 -20.11
CA TYR A 508 26.57 26.85 -18.79
C TYR A 508 27.93 26.94 -18.07
N LYS A 509 29.04 26.38 -18.59
CA LYS A 509 30.37 26.40 -17.95
C LYS A 509 30.85 27.83 -17.58
N ASP A 510 30.45 28.83 -18.35
CA ASP A 510 30.81 30.24 -18.11
C ASP A 510 29.70 31.00 -17.33
N LYS A 511 28.67 30.30 -16.82
CA LYS A 511 27.50 30.86 -16.13
C LYS A 511 27.34 30.37 -14.70
N GLY A 512 28.42 29.83 -14.10
CA GLY A 512 28.40 29.37 -12.71
C GLY A 512 27.84 27.94 -12.56
N VAL A 513 27.93 27.11 -13.60
CA VAL A 513 27.68 25.65 -13.51
C VAL A 513 29.00 24.90 -13.67
N ARG A 514 29.23 23.99 -12.76
CA ARG A 514 30.38 23.07 -12.75
C ARG A 514 29.90 21.64 -13.03
N LEU A 515 30.16 21.12 -14.23
CA LEU A 515 29.93 19.71 -14.55
C LEU A 515 31.21 18.92 -14.32
N ILE A 516 31.14 17.84 -13.56
CA ILE A 516 32.29 16.98 -13.21
C ILE A 516 31.87 15.51 -13.39
N GLY A 517 32.57 14.79 -14.26
CA GLY A 517 32.41 13.33 -14.35
C GLY A 517 33.30 12.65 -13.31
N VAL A 518 32.74 11.85 -12.45
CA VAL A 518 33.44 11.06 -11.44
C VAL A 518 33.52 9.61 -11.93
N ASP A 519 34.71 9.22 -12.36
CA ASP A 519 34.94 7.88 -12.91
C ASP A 519 35.21 6.86 -11.81
N ARG A 520 34.38 5.82 -11.80
CA ARG A 520 34.32 4.85 -10.72
C ARG A 520 35.35 3.74 -10.88
N ASP A 521 36.37 3.78 -10.02
CA ASP A 521 37.33 2.70 -9.77
C ASP A 521 38.13 2.24 -11.00
N GLU A 522 38.48 3.19 -11.92
CA GLU A 522 39.29 2.91 -13.09
C GLU A 522 40.64 3.64 -13.04
N PRO A 523 41.68 3.08 -13.65
CA PRO A 523 43.00 3.74 -13.76
C PRO A 523 42.95 5.00 -14.63
N LEU A 524 43.79 5.99 -14.32
CA LEU A 524 43.87 7.25 -15.06
C LEU A 524 43.94 7.06 -16.60
N GLU A 525 44.73 6.12 -17.08
CA GLU A 525 44.91 5.86 -18.52
C GLU A 525 43.60 5.42 -19.18
N THR A 526 42.80 4.58 -18.48
CA THR A 526 41.49 4.11 -18.93
C THR A 526 40.50 5.28 -19.02
N VAL A 527 40.48 6.14 -17.99
CA VAL A 527 39.59 7.31 -17.94
C VAL A 527 39.89 8.32 -19.04
N LEU A 528 41.18 8.61 -19.28
CA LEU A 528 41.61 9.50 -20.35
C LEU A 528 41.25 8.95 -21.76
N GLN A 529 41.44 7.63 -21.97
CA GLN A 529 41.06 7.00 -23.21
C GLN A 529 39.55 7.02 -23.38
N PHE A 530 38.78 6.73 -22.32
CA PHE A 530 37.33 6.78 -22.33
C PHE A 530 36.80 8.19 -22.70
N GLN A 531 37.34 9.24 -22.07
CA GLN A 531 36.98 10.62 -22.35
C GLN A 531 37.21 10.97 -23.84
N LYS A 532 38.32 10.53 -24.40
CA LYS A 532 38.66 10.72 -25.79
C LYS A 532 37.70 9.96 -26.72
N ASP A 533 37.37 8.72 -26.38
CA ASP A 533 36.47 7.87 -27.19
C ASP A 533 35.04 8.43 -27.25
N VAL A 534 34.57 9.03 -26.14
CA VAL A 534 33.22 9.64 -26.04
C VAL A 534 33.22 11.07 -26.63
N GLY A 535 34.37 11.73 -26.67
CA GLY A 535 34.53 13.06 -27.27
C GLY A 535 34.06 14.20 -26.36
N THR A 536 34.14 14.04 -25.04
CA THR A 536 33.73 15.07 -24.07
C THR A 536 34.92 15.91 -23.59
N THR A 537 34.66 17.16 -23.19
CA THR A 537 35.69 18.12 -22.75
C THR A 537 35.53 18.59 -21.29
N TYR A 538 34.38 18.32 -20.67
CA TYR A 538 34.21 18.64 -19.24
C TYR A 538 35.15 17.81 -18.34
N PRO A 539 35.56 18.36 -17.19
CA PRO A 539 36.53 17.70 -16.31
C PRO A 539 36.07 16.34 -15.82
N LEU A 540 36.95 15.34 -15.90
CA LEU A 540 36.77 14.06 -15.24
C LEU A 540 37.65 13.97 -13.99
N ALA A 541 37.14 13.29 -12.96
CA ALA A 541 37.80 13.00 -11.71
C ALA A 541 37.90 11.49 -11.49
N LEU A 542 38.93 11.05 -10.75
CA LEU A 542 39.18 9.67 -10.39
C LEU A 542 38.53 9.34 -9.05
N ASP A 543 37.92 8.17 -8.94
CA ASP A 543 37.34 7.63 -7.72
C ASP A 543 37.88 6.20 -7.41
N PRO A 544 39.16 6.06 -7.01
CA PRO A 544 39.72 4.75 -6.70
C PRO A 544 39.00 4.11 -5.52
N GLY A 545 38.63 2.82 -5.69
CA GLY A 545 37.88 2.06 -4.70
C GLY A 545 36.39 2.44 -4.62
N ALA A 546 35.89 3.27 -5.56
CA ALA A 546 34.53 3.79 -5.55
C ALA A 546 34.16 4.50 -4.21
N ASP A 547 35.12 5.20 -3.61
CA ASP A 547 34.93 5.82 -2.29
C ASP A 547 34.05 7.05 -2.35
N ILE A 548 34.18 7.87 -3.41
CA ILE A 548 33.29 9.02 -3.66
C ILE A 548 31.90 8.53 -4.04
N PHE A 549 31.81 7.57 -4.97
CA PHE A 549 30.54 6.96 -5.35
C PHE A 549 29.80 6.39 -4.14
N GLY A 550 30.54 5.73 -3.22
CA GLY A 550 30.01 5.15 -1.99
C GLY A 550 29.47 6.15 -0.98
N LEU A 551 29.75 7.47 -1.12
CA LEU A 551 29.12 8.53 -0.33
C LEU A 551 27.71 8.84 -0.83
N PHE A 552 27.44 8.64 -2.11
CA PHE A 552 26.19 9.00 -2.78
C PHE A 552 25.30 7.81 -3.10
N ALA A 553 25.86 6.63 -3.33
CA ALA A 553 25.12 5.45 -3.73
C ALA A 553 25.75 4.15 -3.22
N ASP A 554 24.96 3.08 -3.15
CA ASP A 554 25.47 1.74 -2.80
C ASP A 554 26.57 1.33 -3.80
N LYS A 555 27.74 0.94 -3.29
CA LYS A 555 28.90 0.54 -4.11
C LYS A 555 28.62 -0.63 -5.05
N ASN A 556 27.57 -1.44 -4.79
CA ASN A 556 27.15 -2.53 -5.67
C ASN A 556 26.14 -2.09 -6.74
N SER A 557 25.64 -0.85 -6.67
CA SER A 557 24.67 -0.33 -7.65
C SER A 557 25.35 0.18 -8.92
N GLY A 558 24.61 0.33 -10.02
CA GLY A 558 25.16 0.80 -11.30
C GLY A 558 25.54 2.28 -11.28
N VAL A 559 26.46 2.69 -12.16
CA VAL A 559 27.12 4.01 -12.11
C VAL A 559 26.36 5.15 -12.76
N THR A 560 25.63 5.01 -13.87
CA THR A 560 24.99 6.14 -14.54
C THR A 560 24.05 6.89 -13.61
N ARG A 561 24.57 7.98 -13.02
CA ARG A 561 23.88 8.82 -12.03
C ARG A 561 24.33 10.25 -12.17
N ASN A 562 23.39 11.18 -12.04
CA ASN A 562 23.73 12.58 -11.89
C ASN A 562 23.20 13.10 -10.55
N VAL A 563 24.00 13.92 -9.88
CA VAL A 563 23.65 14.63 -8.67
C VAL A 563 23.79 16.11 -8.93
N VAL A 564 22.68 16.85 -8.90
CA VAL A 564 22.68 18.31 -9.01
C VAL A 564 22.69 18.92 -7.62
N ILE A 565 23.64 19.79 -7.39
CA ILE A 565 23.91 20.45 -6.12
C ILE A 565 23.76 21.96 -6.33
N ASP A 566 22.98 22.64 -5.50
CA ASP A 566 22.78 24.07 -5.56
C ASP A 566 23.98 24.87 -5.02
N ARG A 567 23.88 26.20 -5.07
CA ARG A 567 24.94 27.10 -4.63
C ARG A 567 25.24 27.04 -3.13
N ASP A 568 24.27 26.57 -2.33
CA ASP A 568 24.43 26.36 -0.88
C ASP A 568 24.98 24.98 -0.52
N GLY A 569 25.16 24.12 -1.52
CA GLY A 569 25.66 22.77 -1.38
C GLY A 569 24.61 21.73 -1.05
N LYS A 570 23.32 22.03 -1.26
CA LYS A 570 22.22 21.06 -1.12
C LYS A 570 21.98 20.32 -2.42
N ILE A 571 21.68 19.05 -2.31
CA ILE A 571 21.25 18.22 -3.42
C ILE A 571 19.82 18.62 -3.81
N VAL A 572 19.62 18.96 -5.07
CA VAL A 572 18.31 19.44 -5.59
C VAL A 572 17.73 18.54 -6.67
N PHE A 573 18.55 17.66 -7.27
CA PHE A 573 18.10 16.69 -8.26
C PHE A 573 18.99 15.44 -8.28
N LEU A 574 18.38 14.28 -8.55
CA LEU A 574 19.05 12.99 -8.66
C LEU A 574 18.50 12.23 -9.88
N THR A 575 19.39 11.71 -10.75
CA THR A 575 18.98 10.84 -11.87
C THR A 575 19.52 9.43 -11.73
N ARG A 576 18.91 8.50 -12.45
CA ARG A 576 19.40 7.13 -12.56
C ARG A 576 19.17 6.59 -13.96
N LEU A 577 20.24 6.15 -14.63
CA LEU A 577 20.25 5.83 -16.05
C LEU A 577 20.04 7.09 -16.92
N PHE A 578 19.79 6.90 -18.22
CA PHE A 578 19.48 7.99 -19.14
C PHE A 578 18.06 7.78 -19.66
N GLU A 579 17.12 8.49 -19.04
CA GLU A 579 15.70 8.50 -19.42
C GLU A 579 15.36 9.93 -19.84
N GLU A 580 14.78 10.08 -21.03
CA GLU A 580 14.61 11.38 -21.70
C GLU A 580 13.85 12.40 -20.85
N LYS A 581 12.73 11.99 -20.22
CA LYS A 581 11.93 12.90 -19.40
C LYS A 581 12.71 13.36 -18.17
N GLU A 582 13.32 12.43 -17.42
CA GLU A 582 14.11 12.74 -16.24
C GLU A 582 15.31 13.63 -16.59
N TYR A 583 15.92 13.39 -17.75
CA TYR A 583 17.00 14.23 -18.25
C TYR A 583 16.54 15.66 -18.52
N GLN A 584 15.37 15.86 -19.16
CA GLN A 584 14.79 17.19 -19.40
C GLN A 584 14.40 17.89 -18.07
N ASP A 585 13.87 17.15 -17.11
CA ASP A 585 13.55 17.68 -15.77
C ASP A 585 14.83 18.12 -15.03
N MET A 586 15.93 17.37 -15.15
CA MET A 586 17.25 17.78 -14.63
C MET A 586 17.75 19.07 -15.27
N LEU A 587 17.64 19.21 -16.60
CA LEU A 587 18.03 20.44 -17.32
C LEU A 587 17.19 21.64 -16.86
N ALA A 588 15.89 21.45 -16.66
CA ALA A 588 15.00 22.49 -16.15
C ALA A 588 15.37 22.89 -14.70
N SER A 589 15.70 21.93 -13.86
CA SER A 589 16.20 22.17 -12.49
C SER A 589 17.48 23.01 -12.50
N ILE A 590 18.49 22.64 -13.30
CA ILE A 590 19.74 23.40 -13.44
C ILE A 590 19.46 24.83 -13.91
N ALA A 591 18.59 25.01 -14.92
CA ALA A 591 18.24 26.32 -15.44
C ALA A 591 17.54 27.21 -14.41
N SER A 592 16.79 26.64 -13.48
CA SER A 592 16.10 27.38 -12.40
C SER A 592 17.03 27.90 -11.30
N LEU A 593 18.27 27.38 -11.21
CA LEU A 593 19.28 27.75 -10.22
C LEU A 593 20.21 28.89 -10.70
N LEU A 594 20.11 29.27 -11.97
CA LEU A 594 20.95 30.31 -12.59
C LEU A 594 20.34 31.70 -12.46
#